data_872af9761459ce1b129962d1c40f2d2d
#
_entry.id   872af9761459ce1b129962d1c40f2d2d
#
_cell.length_a   1.000
_cell.length_b   1.000
_cell.length_c   1.000
_cell.angle_alpha   90.00
_cell.angle_beta   90.00
_cell.angle_gamma   90.00
#
_symmetry.space_group_name_H-M   'P 1'
#
loop_
_entity.id
_entity.type
_entity.pdbx_description
1 polymer ?
#
loop_
_entity_poly.entity_id
_entity_poly.type
_entity_poly.pdbx_seq_one_letter_code
_entity_poly.pdbx_strand_id
1 'polypeptide(L)'
;MDAAATRLKAAAVCAGVAGLFALASEVARRRRRPGALDAPTPLDVRLGLTTLADGRKPLRWAFLSCGRVAHDYANALKCVEGAVLHCVATRAEKDRGRAEAFAALHGFAKTAGTYAAALADKDVDVVYLSAMHSDRVAHVAQILEAGKHCVVEKPFACNLADGQKLVDLARRRKVFVMEGMWTRCFPAVEKARELVDAGAIGAVTAVLSDFGFDAADSGSYPADPKDTTSGDPIYHKAIGGGALLWAGPYPIAAGFLPFGSTKPKSVAAAGTIDPNTGVDLSCSLSLTYANAAGGAPSDRPGACPPRGATVSLYTSIDAETAETTTYVGQKGRVVVLPPAHCPTKLRLELKAAGRGNASVSEVEYAFPTPARPFAPVTGGDALFHYPNSHGFCYEAAAVQRCVNAGLTECPQYTLDETLLALDLADQAKMHMAAA
;
A
#
# COMPACT_ATOMS: atom_id res chain seq x y z
N MET A 1 -2.18 24.41 -48.43
CA MET A 1 -3.47 24.01 -47.82
C MET A 1 -3.21 22.88 -46.84
N ASP A 2 -2.74 23.10 -45.61
CA ASP A 2 -2.70 22.03 -44.61
C ASP A 2 -2.39 22.44 -43.16
N ALA A 3 -2.08 23.72 -42.92
CA ALA A 3 -1.85 24.17 -41.54
C ALA A 3 -3.17 24.37 -40.76
N ALA A 4 -4.28 24.62 -41.45
CA ALA A 4 -5.59 24.77 -40.84
C ALA A 4 -6.20 23.46 -40.41
N ALA A 5 -6.01 22.37 -41.19
CA ALA A 5 -6.51 21.03 -40.87
C ALA A 5 -5.78 20.42 -39.67
N THR A 6 -4.48 20.69 -39.50
CA THR A 6 -3.69 20.24 -38.37
C THR A 6 -4.08 20.98 -37.06
N ARG A 7 -4.39 22.29 -37.17
CA ARG A 7 -4.86 23.07 -35.99
C ARG A 7 -6.29 22.69 -35.58
N LEU A 8 -7.17 22.34 -36.51
CA LEU A 8 -8.51 21.85 -36.19
C LEU A 8 -8.45 20.44 -35.51
N LYS A 9 -7.55 19.56 -35.94
CA LYS A 9 -7.35 18.23 -35.29
C LYS A 9 -6.78 18.36 -33.90
N ALA A 10 -5.81 19.26 -33.66
CA ALA A 10 -5.27 19.53 -32.33
C ALA A 10 -6.33 20.14 -31.39
N ALA A 11 -7.17 21.08 -31.88
CA ALA A 11 -8.25 21.66 -31.11
C ALA A 11 -9.34 20.64 -30.75
N ALA A 12 -9.65 19.68 -31.64
CA ALA A 12 -10.62 18.61 -31.39
C ALA A 12 -10.10 17.61 -30.35
N VAL A 13 -8.79 17.32 -30.32
CA VAL A 13 -8.16 16.46 -29.33
C VAL A 13 -8.15 17.17 -27.95
N CYS A 14 -7.82 18.45 -27.91
CA CYS A 14 -7.88 19.25 -26.67
C CYS A 14 -9.31 19.39 -26.14
N ALA A 15 -10.30 19.56 -27.00
CA ALA A 15 -11.71 19.60 -26.62
C ALA A 15 -12.22 18.23 -26.11
N GLY A 16 -11.75 17.13 -26.71
CA GLY A 16 -12.06 15.77 -26.24
C GLY A 16 -11.47 15.47 -24.87
N VAL A 17 -10.24 15.91 -24.61
CA VAL A 17 -9.58 15.75 -23.31
C VAL A 17 -10.23 16.67 -22.26
N ALA A 18 -10.54 17.92 -22.60
CA ALA A 18 -11.27 18.83 -21.71
C ALA A 18 -12.69 18.34 -21.43
N GLY A 19 -13.37 17.74 -22.41
CA GLY A 19 -14.68 17.09 -22.24
C GLY A 19 -14.63 15.88 -21.29
N LEU A 20 -13.55 15.07 -21.34
CA LEU A 20 -13.32 13.97 -20.41
C LEU A 20 -13.05 14.45 -18.99
N PHE A 21 -12.32 15.55 -18.81
CA PHE A 21 -12.11 16.17 -17.50
C PHE A 21 -13.39 16.79 -16.95
N ALA A 22 -14.21 17.44 -17.80
CA ALA A 22 -15.52 17.95 -17.40
C ALA A 22 -16.49 16.83 -17.07
N LEU A 23 -16.50 15.73 -17.81
CA LEU A 23 -17.32 14.55 -17.54
C LEU A 23 -16.88 13.84 -16.24
N ALA A 24 -15.59 13.70 -16.00
CA ALA A 24 -15.06 13.12 -14.76
C ALA A 24 -15.43 13.96 -13.52
N SER A 25 -15.37 15.29 -13.64
CA SER A 25 -15.79 16.19 -12.57
C SER A 25 -17.31 16.20 -12.39
N GLU A 26 -18.10 16.05 -13.45
CA GLU A 26 -19.56 15.98 -13.43
C GLU A 26 -20.05 14.63 -12.87
N VAL A 27 -19.40 13.51 -13.22
CA VAL A 27 -19.69 12.17 -12.67
C VAL A 27 -19.32 12.12 -11.17
N ALA A 28 -18.23 12.76 -10.76
CA ALA A 28 -17.89 12.91 -9.35
C ALA A 28 -18.93 13.75 -8.59
N ARG A 29 -19.47 14.83 -9.20
CA ARG A 29 -20.55 15.65 -8.61
C ARG A 29 -21.89 14.91 -8.50
N ARG A 30 -22.24 14.07 -9.49
CA ARG A 30 -23.54 13.37 -9.51
C ARG A 30 -23.61 12.17 -8.55
N ARG A 31 -22.50 11.67 -8.03
CA ARG A 31 -22.44 10.59 -7.03
C ARG A 31 -22.54 11.06 -5.57
N ARG A 32 -22.66 12.36 -5.30
CA ARG A 32 -22.93 12.85 -3.94
C ARG A 32 -24.38 12.53 -3.57
N ARG A 33 -24.61 11.46 -2.84
CA ARG A 33 -25.86 11.26 -2.10
C ARG A 33 -25.86 12.24 -0.91
N PRO A 34 -26.88 13.10 -0.74
CA PRO A 34 -27.03 13.90 0.47
C PRO A 34 -27.19 12.93 1.65
N GLY A 35 -26.30 13.03 2.66
CA GLY A 35 -26.41 12.24 3.90
C GLY A 35 -25.31 11.19 4.12
N ALA A 36 -24.42 10.94 3.18
CA ALA A 36 -23.15 10.32 3.53
C ALA A 36 -22.33 11.38 4.28
N LEU A 37 -21.97 11.13 5.54
CA LEU A 37 -20.93 11.86 6.24
C LEU A 37 -19.82 12.13 5.21
N ASP A 38 -19.39 13.38 5.08
CA ASP A 38 -18.38 13.78 4.10
C ASP A 38 -17.14 12.89 4.25
N ALA A 39 -17.18 11.74 3.58
CA ALA A 39 -16.01 10.91 3.48
C ALA A 39 -14.94 11.78 2.86
N PRO A 40 -13.77 11.87 3.50
CA PRO A 40 -12.69 12.68 3.01
C PRO A 40 -12.44 12.35 1.54
N THR A 41 -12.32 13.37 0.72
CA THR A 41 -12.03 13.12 -0.69
C THR A 41 -10.63 12.49 -0.79
N PRO A 42 -10.36 11.64 -1.80
CA PRO A 42 -9.01 11.16 -2.06
C PRO A 42 -7.98 12.31 -2.09
N LEU A 43 -8.39 13.49 -2.53
CA LEU A 43 -7.55 14.68 -2.54
C LEU A 43 -7.15 15.15 -1.13
N ASP A 44 -8.04 15.14 -0.18
CA ASP A 44 -7.72 15.53 1.20
C ASP A 44 -6.74 14.54 1.83
N VAL A 45 -6.92 13.21 1.59
CA VAL A 45 -5.96 12.18 2.02
C VAL A 45 -4.60 12.44 1.36
N ARG A 46 -4.58 12.74 0.06
CA ARG A 46 -3.35 13.02 -0.69
C ARG A 46 -2.55 14.19 -0.14
N LEU A 47 -3.25 15.23 0.28
CA LEU A 47 -2.61 16.46 0.75
C LEU A 47 -2.29 16.45 2.24
N GLY A 48 -2.63 15.38 2.96
CA GLY A 48 -2.49 15.33 4.41
C GLY A 48 -3.34 16.40 5.12
N LEU A 49 -4.31 16.98 4.41
CA LEU A 49 -5.17 18.05 4.91
C LEU A 49 -6.23 17.48 5.84
N THR A 50 -5.78 17.01 7.00
CA THR A 50 -6.66 16.76 8.15
C THR A 50 -6.54 17.97 9.08
N THR A 51 -7.25 19.03 8.76
CA THR A 51 -7.25 20.19 9.65
C THR A 51 -8.05 19.89 10.92
N LEU A 52 -7.51 20.22 12.05
CA LEU A 52 -8.24 20.22 13.34
C LEU A 52 -9.43 21.19 13.32
N ALA A 53 -9.48 22.10 12.35
CA ALA A 53 -10.53 23.10 12.19
C ALA A 53 -11.94 22.50 12.08
N ASP A 54 -12.07 21.24 11.64
CA ASP A 54 -13.36 20.55 11.50
C ASP A 54 -13.81 19.84 12.79
N GLY A 55 -13.28 20.19 13.94
CA GLY A 55 -13.61 19.57 15.23
C GLY A 55 -12.98 18.18 15.44
N ARG A 56 -12.05 17.77 14.60
CA ARG A 56 -11.33 16.50 14.73
C ARG A 56 -10.39 16.54 15.91
N LYS A 57 -10.35 15.44 16.64
CA LYS A 57 -9.45 15.31 17.79
C LYS A 57 -8.04 14.92 17.33
N PRO A 58 -6.99 15.48 17.96
CA PRO A 58 -5.66 14.95 17.84
C PRO A 58 -5.64 13.48 18.31
N LEU A 59 -4.91 12.61 17.61
CA LEU A 59 -4.72 11.22 18.00
C LEU A 59 -3.32 11.02 18.58
N ARG A 60 -3.26 10.35 19.74
CA ARG A 60 -2.03 10.03 20.44
C ARG A 60 -1.53 8.66 20.04
N TRP A 61 -0.39 8.65 19.39
CA TRP A 61 0.20 7.45 18.81
C TRP A 61 1.16 6.79 19.78
N ALA A 62 1.04 5.49 19.95
CA ALA A 62 2.04 4.65 20.60
C ALA A 62 2.74 3.78 19.57
N PHE A 63 4.07 3.65 19.69
CA PHE A 63 4.87 2.76 18.85
C PHE A 63 5.27 1.53 19.66
N LEU A 64 4.94 0.36 19.13
CA LEU A 64 5.38 -0.92 19.66
C LEU A 64 6.46 -1.48 18.75
N SER A 65 7.68 -1.16 19.03
CA SER A 65 8.95 -1.44 18.36
C SER A 65 9.71 -0.16 17.98
N CYS A 66 11.04 -0.30 17.89
CA CYS A 66 12.00 0.76 17.55
C CYS A 66 12.91 0.33 16.40
N GLY A 67 12.34 -0.35 15.37
CA GLY A 67 13.09 -0.80 14.19
C GLY A 67 13.24 0.30 13.13
N ARG A 68 13.98 0.01 12.05
CA ARG A 68 14.25 0.96 10.96
C ARG A 68 12.99 1.61 10.40
N VAL A 69 11.96 0.81 10.09
CA VAL A 69 10.69 1.34 9.56
C VAL A 69 9.94 2.21 10.59
N ALA A 70 10.10 1.94 11.89
CA ALA A 70 9.51 2.78 12.92
C ALA A 70 10.16 4.18 12.96
N HIS A 71 11.47 4.29 12.69
CA HIS A 71 12.13 5.59 12.54
C HIS A 71 11.53 6.39 11.38
N ASP A 72 11.34 5.75 10.23
CA ASP A 72 10.74 6.38 9.05
C ASP A 72 9.29 6.81 9.32
N TYR A 73 8.50 5.93 9.94
CA TYR A 73 7.12 6.25 10.28
C TYR A 73 7.01 7.39 11.29
N ALA A 74 7.86 7.41 12.33
CA ALA A 74 7.89 8.49 13.31
C ALA A 74 8.27 9.84 12.67
N ASN A 75 9.21 9.84 11.73
CA ASN A 75 9.57 11.03 10.97
C ASN A 75 8.44 11.51 10.06
N ALA A 76 7.77 10.61 9.36
CA ALA A 76 6.63 10.94 8.52
C ALA A 76 5.41 11.42 9.33
N LEU A 77 5.19 10.85 10.52
CA LEU A 77 4.07 11.23 11.38
C LEU A 77 4.15 12.69 11.84
N LYS A 78 5.36 13.27 11.94
CA LYS A 78 5.56 14.71 12.23
C LYS A 78 4.99 15.63 11.14
N CYS A 79 4.74 15.10 9.93
CA CYS A 79 4.12 15.83 8.81
C CYS A 79 2.59 15.80 8.87
N VAL A 80 1.99 15.08 9.82
CA VAL A 80 0.54 14.87 9.88
C VAL A 80 -0.05 15.72 10.99
N GLU A 81 -0.92 16.65 10.61
CA GLU A 81 -1.59 17.52 11.57
C GLU A 81 -2.46 16.72 12.53
N GLY A 82 -2.37 17.03 13.82
CA GLY A 82 -3.12 16.33 14.87
C GLY A 82 -2.57 14.96 15.26
N ALA A 83 -1.47 14.49 14.66
CA ALA A 83 -0.78 13.29 15.13
C ALA A 83 0.18 13.65 16.27
N VAL A 84 0.02 12.99 17.42
CA VAL A 84 0.81 13.24 18.61
C VAL A 84 1.70 12.04 18.90
N LEU A 85 3.01 12.23 18.90
CA LEU A 85 4.00 11.21 19.30
C LEU A 85 3.94 11.05 20.83
N HIS A 86 3.14 10.08 21.30
CA HIS A 86 2.78 9.98 22.71
C HIS A 86 3.67 9.02 23.49
N CYS A 87 3.75 7.76 23.06
CA CYS A 87 4.46 6.71 23.78
C CYS A 87 5.25 5.80 22.85
N VAL A 88 6.40 5.35 23.27
CA VAL A 88 7.13 4.26 22.60
C VAL A 88 7.48 3.17 23.62
N ALA A 89 7.35 1.91 23.20
CA ALA A 89 7.59 0.76 24.05
C ALA A 89 8.44 -0.30 23.37
N THR A 90 9.17 -1.05 24.19
CA THR A 90 9.87 -2.29 23.84
C THR A 90 9.13 -3.50 24.37
N ARG A 91 9.48 -4.71 23.89
CA ARG A 91 8.85 -5.95 24.37
C ARG A 91 9.14 -6.27 25.84
N ALA A 92 10.32 -5.91 26.31
CA ALA A 92 10.79 -6.25 27.65
C ALA A 92 11.49 -5.06 28.30
N GLU A 93 11.34 -4.96 29.63
CA GLU A 93 11.92 -3.88 30.42
C GLU A 93 13.44 -3.74 30.25
N LYS A 94 14.15 -4.86 30.04
CA LYS A 94 15.61 -4.86 29.79
C LYS A 94 16.01 -4.04 28.56
N ASP A 95 15.09 -3.86 27.60
CA ASP A 95 15.31 -3.13 26.34
C ASP A 95 14.84 -1.67 26.42
N ARG A 96 14.40 -1.20 27.58
CA ARG A 96 13.82 0.14 27.81
C ARG A 96 14.72 1.26 27.30
N GLY A 97 16.03 1.14 27.46
CA GLY A 97 16.99 2.13 26.96
C GLY A 97 16.88 2.40 25.46
N ARG A 98 16.45 1.40 24.67
CA ARG A 98 16.19 1.59 23.23
C ARG A 98 14.94 2.46 23.00
N ALA A 99 13.88 2.25 23.79
CA ALA A 99 12.69 3.10 23.72
C ALA A 99 13.01 4.53 24.15
N GLU A 100 13.84 4.72 25.16
CA GLU A 100 14.25 6.04 25.65
C GLU A 100 15.08 6.79 24.60
N ALA A 101 16.04 6.14 23.97
CA ALA A 101 16.82 6.72 22.88
C ALA A 101 15.92 7.08 21.67
N PHE A 102 15.00 6.19 21.30
CA PHE A 102 14.05 6.44 20.23
C PHE A 102 13.10 7.62 20.56
N ALA A 103 12.60 7.68 21.80
CA ALA A 103 11.74 8.76 22.26
C ALA A 103 12.45 10.11 22.23
N ALA A 104 13.68 10.16 22.71
CA ALA A 104 14.50 11.37 22.69
C ALA A 104 14.77 11.87 21.26
N LEU A 105 15.06 10.93 20.34
CA LEU A 105 15.34 11.25 18.93
C LEU A 105 14.11 11.82 18.20
N HIS A 106 12.95 11.22 18.42
CA HIS A 106 11.74 11.58 17.67
C HIS A 106 10.81 12.55 18.40
N GLY A 107 11.01 12.78 19.71
CA GLY A 107 10.18 13.70 20.50
C GLY A 107 8.90 13.04 21.04
N PHE A 108 8.93 11.76 21.39
CA PHE A 108 7.83 11.12 22.10
C PHE A 108 7.72 11.66 23.53
N ALA A 109 6.48 11.86 23.98
CA ALA A 109 6.21 12.42 25.30
C ALA A 109 6.65 11.49 26.45
N LYS A 110 6.60 10.15 26.23
CA LYS A 110 6.97 9.16 27.25
C LYS A 110 7.40 7.81 26.64
N THR A 111 7.95 6.97 27.51
CA THR A 111 8.33 5.60 27.20
C THR A 111 7.62 4.61 28.14
N ALA A 112 7.40 3.40 27.66
CA ALA A 112 6.97 2.27 28.47
C ALA A 112 7.94 1.11 28.32
N GLY A 113 8.25 0.43 29.41
CA GLY A 113 9.21 -0.70 29.41
C GLY A 113 8.66 -1.98 28.79
N THR A 114 7.33 -2.06 28.61
CA THR A 114 6.67 -3.22 27.97
C THR A 114 5.50 -2.75 27.10
N TYR A 115 5.13 -3.59 26.12
CA TYR A 115 3.93 -3.36 25.29
C TYR A 115 2.66 -3.30 26.15
N ALA A 116 2.55 -4.18 27.15
CA ALA A 116 1.39 -4.20 28.05
C ALA A 116 1.24 -2.89 28.81
N ALA A 117 2.34 -2.28 29.28
CA ALA A 117 2.32 -1.01 29.95
C ALA A 117 1.86 0.14 29.02
N ALA A 118 2.32 0.14 27.77
CA ALA A 118 1.87 1.10 26.76
C ALA A 118 0.37 0.94 26.43
N LEU A 119 -0.12 -0.30 26.33
CA LEU A 119 -1.52 -0.60 26.03
C LEU A 119 -2.46 -0.28 27.21
N ALA A 120 -1.98 -0.33 28.43
CA ALA A 120 -2.73 0.08 29.63
C ALA A 120 -2.88 1.60 29.75
N ASP A 121 -2.11 2.36 28.99
CA ASP A 121 -2.20 3.81 28.97
C ASP A 121 -3.52 4.28 28.31
N LYS A 122 -4.36 4.96 29.09
CA LYS A 122 -5.66 5.47 28.60
C LYS A 122 -5.50 6.59 27.57
N ASP A 123 -4.35 7.22 27.56
CA ASP A 123 -4.04 8.31 26.64
C ASP A 123 -3.55 7.85 25.27
N VAL A 124 -3.34 6.57 25.03
CA VAL A 124 -3.04 6.01 23.72
C VAL A 124 -4.32 5.81 22.93
N ASP A 125 -4.38 6.42 21.74
CA ASP A 125 -5.51 6.27 20.81
C ASP A 125 -5.20 5.27 19.70
N VAL A 126 -4.02 5.39 19.06
CA VAL A 126 -3.59 4.56 17.91
C VAL A 126 -2.24 3.91 18.22
N VAL A 127 -2.11 2.65 17.88
CA VAL A 127 -0.86 1.89 17.99
C VAL A 127 -0.29 1.62 16.60
N TYR A 128 0.97 1.98 16.38
CA TYR A 128 1.77 1.53 15.26
C TYR A 128 2.62 0.33 15.68
N LEU A 129 2.45 -0.80 14.99
CA LEU A 129 3.17 -2.04 15.29
C LEU A 129 4.08 -2.44 14.14
N SER A 130 5.40 -2.44 14.37
CA SER A 130 6.42 -2.92 13.43
C SER A 130 7.22 -4.12 13.98
N ALA A 131 6.52 -5.08 14.60
CA ALA A 131 7.13 -6.31 15.11
C ALA A 131 7.51 -7.28 13.99
N MET A 132 8.31 -8.29 14.30
CA MET A 132 8.61 -9.40 13.40
C MET A 132 7.32 -10.10 12.94
N HIS A 133 7.33 -10.65 11.74
CA HIS A 133 6.14 -11.23 11.10
C HIS A 133 5.50 -12.32 12.00
N SER A 134 6.30 -13.23 12.56
CA SER A 134 5.83 -14.30 13.45
C SER A 134 5.17 -13.81 14.74
N ASP A 135 5.57 -12.64 15.24
CA ASP A 135 5.10 -12.11 16.52
C ASP A 135 3.83 -11.28 16.40
N ARG A 136 3.49 -10.88 15.18
CA ARG A 136 2.39 -9.91 14.94
C ARG A 136 1.05 -10.36 15.43
N VAL A 137 0.71 -11.63 15.20
CA VAL A 137 -0.62 -12.17 15.58
C VAL A 137 -0.90 -11.98 17.06
N ALA A 138 0.06 -12.33 17.92
CA ALA A 138 -0.09 -12.16 19.35
C ALA A 138 -0.19 -10.69 19.77
N HIS A 139 0.65 -9.83 19.19
CA HIS A 139 0.66 -8.42 19.55
C HIS A 139 -0.55 -7.66 19.02
N VAL A 140 -1.00 -7.93 17.79
CA VAL A 140 -2.23 -7.34 17.25
C VAL A 140 -3.43 -7.74 18.11
N ALA A 141 -3.53 -9.03 18.49
CA ALA A 141 -4.60 -9.48 19.37
C ALA A 141 -4.60 -8.70 20.71
N GLN A 142 -3.44 -8.51 21.34
CA GLN A 142 -3.31 -7.70 22.56
C GLN A 142 -3.75 -6.24 22.37
N ILE A 143 -3.38 -5.61 21.25
CA ILE A 143 -3.77 -4.24 20.93
C ILE A 143 -5.30 -4.13 20.79
N LEU A 144 -5.90 -5.05 20.04
CA LEU A 144 -7.34 -5.09 19.82
C LEU A 144 -8.13 -5.38 21.09
N GLU A 145 -7.64 -6.29 21.93
CA GLU A 145 -8.23 -6.59 23.24
C GLU A 145 -8.17 -5.37 24.18
N ALA A 146 -7.11 -4.57 24.11
CA ALA A 146 -7.00 -3.32 24.84
C ALA A 146 -7.89 -2.19 24.27
N GLY A 147 -8.65 -2.44 23.18
CA GLY A 147 -9.53 -1.46 22.57
C GLY A 147 -8.80 -0.31 21.86
N LYS A 148 -7.55 -0.51 21.45
CA LYS A 148 -6.75 0.51 20.76
C LYS A 148 -6.85 0.33 19.24
N HIS A 149 -6.94 1.45 18.50
CA HIS A 149 -6.79 1.46 17.05
C HIS A 149 -5.38 1.00 16.66
N CYS A 150 -5.23 0.35 15.51
CA CYS A 150 -3.96 -0.26 15.14
C CYS A 150 -3.61 -0.09 13.66
N VAL A 151 -2.36 0.28 13.41
CA VAL A 151 -1.69 0.11 12.13
C VAL A 151 -0.64 -0.97 12.30
N VAL A 152 -0.70 -2.00 11.48
CA VAL A 152 0.20 -3.16 11.53
C VAL A 152 1.05 -3.16 10.28
N GLU A 153 2.37 -3.15 10.42
CA GLU A 153 3.26 -3.27 9.27
C GLU A 153 2.95 -4.51 8.41
N LYS A 154 3.17 -4.38 7.11
CA LYS A 154 3.01 -5.48 6.15
C LYS A 154 4.11 -6.56 6.38
N PRO A 155 3.81 -7.84 6.12
CA PRO A 155 2.49 -8.41 5.93
C PRO A 155 1.70 -8.40 7.22
N PHE A 156 0.37 -8.33 7.12
CA PHE A 156 -0.53 -8.31 8.29
C PHE A 156 -0.38 -9.55 9.18
N ALA A 157 -0.20 -10.70 8.55
CA ALA A 157 0.09 -11.98 9.17
C ALA A 157 0.95 -12.84 8.22
N CYS A 158 1.44 -13.99 8.68
CA CYS A 158 2.21 -14.91 7.84
C CYS A 158 1.34 -15.82 6.96
N ASN A 159 0.03 -15.92 7.23
CA ASN A 159 -0.93 -16.76 6.52
C ASN A 159 -2.37 -16.24 6.67
N LEU A 160 -3.27 -16.75 5.82
CA LEU A 160 -4.69 -16.37 5.82
C LEU A 160 -5.39 -16.71 7.15
N ALA A 161 -5.15 -17.89 7.71
CA ALA A 161 -5.87 -18.35 8.91
C ALA A 161 -5.64 -17.42 10.11
N ASP A 162 -4.41 -16.96 10.28
CA ASP A 162 -4.07 -16.00 11.34
C ASP A 162 -4.59 -14.60 11.03
N GLY A 163 -4.50 -14.16 9.77
CA GLY A 163 -5.12 -12.91 9.34
C GLY A 163 -6.61 -12.88 9.60
N GLN A 164 -7.33 -13.95 9.29
CA GLN A 164 -8.78 -14.07 9.51
C GLN A 164 -9.14 -13.94 11.01
N LYS A 165 -8.39 -14.59 11.89
CA LYS A 165 -8.61 -14.47 13.36
C LYS A 165 -8.52 -13.01 13.82
N LEU A 166 -7.52 -12.28 13.32
CA LEU A 166 -7.30 -10.88 13.68
C LEU A 166 -8.39 -9.96 13.11
N VAL A 167 -8.79 -10.16 11.86
CA VAL A 167 -9.89 -9.39 11.24
C VAL A 167 -11.20 -9.63 11.97
N ASP A 168 -11.52 -10.88 12.31
CA ASP A 168 -12.72 -11.21 13.07
C ASP A 168 -12.70 -10.57 14.47
N LEU A 169 -11.53 -10.54 15.12
CA LEU A 169 -11.36 -9.88 16.42
C LEU A 169 -11.58 -8.36 16.29
N ALA A 170 -10.97 -7.72 15.29
CA ALA A 170 -11.11 -6.29 15.04
C ALA A 170 -12.59 -5.90 14.82
N ARG A 171 -13.30 -6.68 13.98
CA ARG A 171 -14.72 -6.48 13.68
C ARG A 171 -15.59 -6.65 14.92
N ARG A 172 -15.31 -7.67 15.76
CA ARG A 172 -16.02 -7.85 17.06
C ARG A 172 -15.76 -6.71 18.04
N ARG A 173 -14.50 -6.24 18.11
CA ARG A 173 -14.11 -5.14 19.01
C ARG A 173 -14.52 -3.77 18.50
N LYS A 174 -14.88 -3.64 17.22
CA LYS A 174 -15.25 -2.37 16.56
C LYS A 174 -14.15 -1.31 16.69
N VAL A 175 -12.90 -1.71 16.62
CA VAL A 175 -11.74 -0.82 16.60
C VAL A 175 -11.18 -0.74 15.18
N PHE A 176 -10.57 0.39 14.86
CA PHE A 176 -9.92 0.56 13.56
C PHE A 176 -8.66 -0.30 13.50
N VAL A 177 -8.53 -1.06 12.40
CA VAL A 177 -7.31 -1.78 12.04
C VAL A 177 -7.00 -1.57 10.57
N MET A 178 -5.72 -1.43 10.26
CA MET A 178 -5.21 -1.32 8.90
C MET A 178 -3.89 -2.09 8.80
N GLU A 179 -3.73 -2.87 7.74
CA GLU A 179 -2.40 -3.30 7.30
C GLU A 179 -1.65 -2.09 6.74
N GLY A 180 -0.38 -1.92 7.12
CA GLY A 180 0.50 -0.85 6.66
C GLY A 180 0.89 -1.01 5.18
N MET A 181 -0.11 -1.04 4.32
CA MET A 181 0.05 -1.03 2.87
C MET A 181 0.11 0.42 2.37
N TRP A 182 1.13 1.13 2.78
CA TRP A 182 1.33 2.56 2.54
C TRP A 182 1.23 2.96 1.07
N THR A 183 1.67 2.06 0.15
CA THR A 183 1.58 2.25 -1.29
C THR A 183 0.18 2.68 -1.75
N ARG A 184 -0.87 2.10 -1.15
CA ARG A 184 -2.27 2.36 -1.50
C ARG A 184 -2.73 3.76 -1.12
N CYS A 185 -2.00 4.44 -0.24
CA CYS A 185 -2.26 5.81 0.20
C CYS A 185 -1.48 6.86 -0.60
N PHE A 186 -0.54 6.48 -1.45
CA PHE A 186 0.21 7.43 -2.27
C PHE A 186 -0.68 8.13 -3.29
N PRO A 187 -0.49 9.46 -3.48
CA PRO A 187 -1.26 10.24 -4.46
C PRO A 187 -1.20 9.69 -5.89
N ALA A 188 -0.05 9.13 -6.29
CA ALA A 188 0.09 8.51 -7.60
C ALA A 188 -0.82 7.27 -7.76
N VAL A 189 -0.94 6.44 -6.72
CA VAL A 189 -1.82 5.26 -6.72
C VAL A 189 -3.29 5.66 -6.66
N GLU A 190 -3.61 6.67 -5.84
CA GLU A 190 -4.96 7.26 -5.81
C GLU A 190 -5.37 7.79 -7.19
N LYS A 191 -4.44 8.46 -7.90
CA LYS A 191 -4.69 8.94 -9.26
C LYS A 191 -4.83 7.80 -10.26
N ALA A 192 -4.05 6.72 -10.11
CA ALA A 192 -4.22 5.52 -10.94
C ALA A 192 -5.62 4.92 -10.74
N ARG A 193 -6.08 4.79 -9.50
CA ARG A 193 -7.44 4.34 -9.17
C ARG A 193 -8.50 5.25 -9.78
N GLU A 194 -8.37 6.56 -9.62
CA GLU A 194 -9.30 7.53 -10.20
C GLU A 194 -9.41 7.37 -11.73
N LEU A 195 -8.29 7.22 -12.43
CA LEU A 195 -8.25 7.05 -13.88
C LEU A 195 -8.90 5.72 -14.33
N VAL A 196 -8.63 4.63 -13.58
CA VAL A 196 -9.24 3.32 -13.84
C VAL A 196 -10.75 3.36 -13.60
N ASP A 197 -11.19 3.89 -12.46
CA ASP A 197 -12.61 3.97 -12.08
C ASP A 197 -13.42 4.89 -12.99
N ALA A 198 -12.79 5.97 -13.49
CA ALA A 198 -13.39 6.85 -14.50
C ALA A 198 -13.45 6.23 -15.90
N GLY A 199 -12.87 5.04 -16.11
CA GLY A 199 -12.82 4.38 -17.42
C GLY A 199 -11.92 5.08 -18.44
N ALA A 200 -10.93 5.87 -17.99
CA ALA A 200 -10.02 6.59 -18.86
C ALA A 200 -9.29 5.68 -19.86
N ILE A 201 -8.91 4.48 -19.42
CA ILE A 201 -8.27 3.45 -20.25
C ILE A 201 -9.25 2.40 -20.80
N GLY A 202 -10.57 2.58 -20.58
CA GLY A 202 -11.58 1.55 -20.87
C GLY A 202 -11.54 0.43 -19.83
N ALA A 203 -12.17 -0.71 -20.16
CA ALA A 203 -12.13 -1.88 -19.29
C ALA A 203 -10.69 -2.39 -19.15
N VAL A 204 -10.27 -2.67 -17.93
CA VAL A 204 -8.95 -3.26 -17.64
C VAL A 204 -8.94 -4.70 -18.10
N THR A 205 -7.97 -5.06 -18.91
CA THR A 205 -7.78 -6.41 -19.49
C THR A 205 -6.55 -7.11 -18.94
N ALA A 206 -5.56 -6.35 -18.47
CA ALA A 206 -4.39 -6.92 -17.79
C ALA A 206 -3.84 -5.96 -16.74
N VAL A 207 -3.18 -6.55 -15.73
CA VAL A 207 -2.32 -5.84 -14.79
C VAL A 207 -0.96 -6.54 -14.77
N LEU A 208 0.11 -5.75 -14.85
CA LEU A 208 1.48 -6.21 -14.72
C LEU A 208 2.11 -5.46 -13.56
N SER A 209 2.70 -6.16 -12.60
CA SER A 209 3.38 -5.52 -11.47
C SER A 209 4.54 -6.36 -10.98
N ASP A 210 5.62 -5.69 -10.63
CA ASP A 210 6.82 -6.33 -10.12
C ASP A 210 7.40 -5.54 -8.94
N PHE A 211 8.01 -6.27 -8.01
CA PHE A 211 8.86 -5.73 -6.97
C PHE A 211 9.89 -6.77 -6.54
N GLY A 212 11.14 -6.46 -6.75
CA GLY A 212 12.27 -7.27 -6.33
C GLY A 212 13.45 -6.42 -5.93
N PHE A 213 14.19 -6.90 -4.96
CA PHE A 213 15.46 -6.32 -4.52
C PHE A 213 16.45 -7.45 -4.19
N ASP A 214 17.74 -7.14 -4.22
CA ASP A 214 18.77 -8.06 -3.78
C ASP A 214 18.94 -7.96 -2.26
N ALA A 215 18.45 -8.96 -1.54
CA ALA A 215 18.56 -8.99 -0.08
C ALA A 215 20.00 -9.22 0.41
N ALA A 216 20.90 -9.77 -0.43
CA ALA A 216 22.29 -9.95 -0.10
C ALA A 216 23.03 -8.61 0.08
N ASP A 217 22.58 -7.56 -0.59
CA ASP A 217 23.13 -6.21 -0.44
C ASP A 217 22.77 -5.56 0.91
N SER A 218 21.67 -5.96 1.52
CA SER A 218 21.12 -5.34 2.74
C SER A 218 21.26 -6.18 4.00
N GLY A 219 21.53 -7.48 3.88
CA GLY A 219 21.59 -8.39 5.00
C GLY A 219 22.47 -9.60 4.76
N SER A 220 22.95 -10.19 5.83
CA SER A 220 23.78 -11.38 5.76
C SER A 220 22.92 -12.64 5.62
N TYR A 221 23.33 -13.52 4.71
CA TYR A 221 22.79 -14.87 4.64
C TYR A 221 23.14 -15.63 5.94
N PRO A 222 22.23 -16.38 6.59
CA PRO A 222 22.49 -17.05 7.85
C PRO A 222 23.51 -18.18 7.70
N ALA A 223 24.48 -18.23 8.62
CA ALA A 223 25.45 -19.32 8.66
C ALA A 223 24.80 -20.67 9.04
N ASP A 224 23.78 -20.62 9.88
CA ASP A 224 22.88 -21.74 10.19
C ASP A 224 21.41 -21.30 9.95
N PRO A 225 20.75 -21.84 8.93
CA PRO A 225 19.35 -21.52 8.64
C PRO A 225 18.35 -21.81 9.77
N LYS A 226 18.73 -22.63 10.75
CA LYS A 226 17.91 -22.95 11.93
C LYS A 226 18.06 -21.92 13.05
N ASP A 227 19.16 -21.19 13.06
CA ASP A 227 19.40 -20.13 14.04
C ASP A 227 18.78 -18.81 13.57
N THR A 228 17.53 -18.57 13.97
CA THR A 228 16.78 -17.35 13.63
C THR A 228 17.33 -16.08 14.30
N THR A 229 18.40 -16.18 15.08
CA THR A 229 19.07 -15.05 15.72
C THR A 229 20.27 -14.55 14.91
N SER A 230 20.74 -15.33 13.92
CA SER A 230 21.84 -15.01 13.02
C SER A 230 21.36 -14.65 11.62
N GLY A 231 22.06 -13.77 10.94
CA GLY A 231 21.70 -13.33 9.59
C GLY A 231 20.45 -12.45 9.52
N ASP A 232 19.98 -12.19 8.30
CA ASP A 232 18.81 -11.36 8.06
C ASP A 232 17.52 -12.20 8.21
N PRO A 233 16.50 -11.69 8.92
CA PRO A 233 15.20 -12.34 9.07
C PRO A 233 14.52 -12.77 7.78
N ILE A 234 14.85 -12.13 6.67
CA ILE A 234 14.29 -12.42 5.34
C ILE A 234 14.58 -13.86 4.87
N TYR A 235 15.68 -14.45 5.35
CA TYR A 235 16.08 -15.82 5.03
C TYR A 235 15.57 -16.87 6.03
N HIS A 236 14.78 -16.48 7.04
CA HIS A 236 14.28 -17.40 8.06
C HIS A 236 12.80 -17.72 7.88
N LYS A 237 12.52 -18.90 7.33
CA LYS A 237 11.14 -19.38 7.10
C LYS A 237 10.27 -19.37 8.37
N ALA A 238 10.86 -19.76 9.52
CA ALA A 238 10.13 -19.86 10.79
C ALA A 238 9.58 -18.52 11.30
N ILE A 239 10.16 -17.41 10.89
CA ILE A 239 9.73 -16.08 11.31
C ILE A 239 9.11 -15.25 10.16
N GLY A 240 8.70 -15.93 9.09
CA GLY A 240 8.01 -15.28 7.96
C GLY A 240 8.96 -14.69 6.93
N GLY A 241 10.11 -15.32 6.68
CA GLY A 241 11.02 -14.99 5.60
C GLY A 241 10.46 -15.32 4.23
N GLY A 242 11.14 -14.86 3.18
CA GLY A 242 10.84 -15.12 1.77
C GLY A 242 10.20 -13.96 1.03
N ALA A 243 10.35 -14.00 -0.30
CA ALA A 243 9.93 -12.94 -1.21
C ALA A 243 8.43 -12.64 -1.11
N LEU A 244 7.57 -13.67 -1.00
CA LEU A 244 6.11 -13.53 -0.94
C LEU A 244 5.63 -12.71 0.26
N LEU A 245 6.33 -12.76 1.39
CA LEU A 245 5.94 -12.00 2.58
C LEU A 245 6.69 -10.66 2.72
N TRP A 246 7.88 -10.52 2.15
CA TRP A 246 8.68 -9.30 2.28
C TRP A 246 8.44 -8.32 1.13
N ALA A 247 8.51 -8.78 -0.11
CA ALA A 247 8.33 -7.98 -1.32
C ALA A 247 6.93 -8.16 -1.94
N GLY A 248 6.39 -9.38 -1.91
CA GLY A 248 5.14 -9.76 -2.55
C GLY A 248 3.89 -8.97 -2.16
N PRO A 249 3.73 -8.46 -0.93
CA PRO A 249 2.56 -7.65 -0.60
C PRO A 249 2.34 -6.47 -1.54
N TYR A 250 3.39 -5.85 -2.05
CA TYR A 250 3.30 -4.69 -2.94
C TYR A 250 2.71 -5.01 -4.32
N PRO A 251 3.30 -5.92 -5.13
CA PRO A 251 2.71 -6.27 -6.43
C PRO A 251 1.35 -6.95 -6.27
N ILE A 252 1.12 -7.74 -5.21
CA ILE A 252 -0.18 -8.36 -4.93
C ILE A 252 -1.24 -7.27 -4.71
N ALA A 253 -1.00 -6.31 -3.83
CA ALA A 253 -1.91 -5.21 -3.56
C ALA A 253 -2.16 -4.34 -4.80
N ALA A 254 -1.13 -4.10 -5.63
CA ALA A 254 -1.27 -3.40 -6.91
C ALA A 254 -2.11 -4.20 -7.90
N GLY A 255 -1.92 -5.52 -7.94
CA GLY A 255 -2.57 -6.42 -8.88
C GLY A 255 -4.08 -6.43 -8.81
N PHE A 256 -4.65 -6.35 -7.62
CA PHE A 256 -6.10 -6.34 -7.45
C PHE A 256 -6.71 -4.96 -7.18
N LEU A 257 -5.94 -3.88 -7.26
CA LEU A 257 -6.46 -2.53 -7.13
C LEU A 257 -7.70 -2.25 -8.02
N PRO A 258 -7.76 -2.69 -9.30
CA PRO A 258 -8.94 -2.49 -10.13
C PRO A 258 -10.14 -3.36 -9.73
N PHE A 259 -9.91 -4.47 -9.03
CA PHE A 259 -10.91 -5.50 -8.74
C PHE A 259 -11.40 -5.48 -7.28
N GLY A 260 -10.73 -4.72 -6.41
CA GLY A 260 -10.98 -4.69 -4.97
C GLY A 260 -10.78 -6.08 -4.34
N SER A 261 -11.62 -6.44 -3.39
CA SER A 261 -11.59 -7.74 -2.72
C SER A 261 -12.21 -8.90 -3.53
N THR A 262 -12.50 -8.70 -4.82
CA THR A 262 -13.04 -9.76 -5.69
C THR A 262 -12.01 -10.87 -5.85
N LYS A 263 -12.38 -12.11 -5.53
CA LYS A 263 -11.49 -13.26 -5.71
C LYS A 263 -11.26 -13.56 -7.18
N PRO A 264 -10.03 -13.86 -7.60
CA PRO A 264 -9.75 -14.32 -8.95
C PRO A 264 -10.42 -15.68 -9.22
N LYS A 265 -10.75 -15.94 -10.48
CA LYS A 265 -11.30 -17.23 -10.95
C LYS A 265 -10.26 -18.34 -10.88
N SER A 266 -9.02 -18.03 -11.15
CA SER A 266 -7.89 -18.97 -11.03
C SER A 266 -6.62 -18.27 -10.57
N VAL A 267 -5.78 -19.05 -9.90
CA VAL A 267 -4.46 -18.66 -9.40
C VAL A 267 -3.48 -19.71 -9.91
N ALA A 268 -2.33 -19.26 -10.40
CA ALA A 268 -1.19 -20.11 -10.72
C ALA A 268 0.08 -19.43 -10.27
N ALA A 269 1.01 -20.16 -9.69
CA ALA A 269 2.29 -19.64 -9.24
C ALA A 269 3.43 -20.61 -9.53
N ALA A 270 4.60 -20.05 -9.80
CA ALA A 270 5.87 -20.75 -9.91
C ALA A 270 6.99 -19.84 -9.38
N GLY A 271 8.04 -20.43 -8.85
CA GLY A 271 9.13 -19.65 -8.29
C GLY A 271 10.31 -20.52 -7.85
N THR A 272 11.29 -19.89 -7.23
CA THR A 272 12.48 -20.54 -6.71
C THR A 272 12.44 -20.57 -5.19
N ILE A 273 12.82 -21.70 -4.62
CA ILE A 273 12.95 -21.90 -3.17
C ILE A 273 14.41 -22.13 -2.86
N ASP A 274 14.93 -21.44 -1.88
CA ASP A 274 16.27 -21.70 -1.38
C ASP A 274 16.35 -23.09 -0.73
N PRO A 275 17.20 -24.00 -1.24
CA PRO A 275 17.29 -25.37 -0.72
C PRO A 275 17.79 -25.45 0.73
N ASN A 276 18.48 -24.44 1.23
CA ASN A 276 19.07 -24.45 2.56
C ASN A 276 18.09 -23.89 3.61
N THR A 277 17.49 -22.73 3.34
CA THR A 277 16.60 -22.04 4.29
C THR A 277 15.13 -22.42 4.08
N GLY A 278 14.76 -22.89 2.88
CA GLY A 278 13.40 -23.21 2.52
C GLY A 278 12.50 -21.99 2.34
N VAL A 279 13.05 -20.77 2.24
CA VAL A 279 12.29 -19.57 1.89
C VAL A 279 12.14 -19.47 0.36
N ASP A 280 11.09 -18.83 -0.08
CA ASP A 280 10.93 -18.44 -1.48
C ASP A 280 11.83 -17.25 -1.81
N LEU A 281 12.74 -17.45 -2.78
CA LEU A 281 13.63 -16.38 -3.28
C LEU A 281 12.91 -15.52 -4.31
N SER A 282 12.07 -16.14 -5.15
CA SER A 282 11.27 -15.44 -6.13
C SER A 282 9.95 -16.15 -6.39
N CYS A 283 8.95 -15.40 -6.85
CA CYS A 283 7.66 -15.96 -7.25
C CYS A 283 7.05 -15.15 -8.41
N SER A 284 6.62 -15.89 -9.45
CA SER A 284 5.69 -15.39 -10.46
C SER A 284 4.29 -15.85 -10.10
N LEU A 285 3.34 -14.92 -10.03
CA LEU A 285 1.95 -15.18 -9.70
C LEU A 285 1.05 -14.72 -10.87
N SER A 286 0.20 -15.61 -11.37
CA SER A 286 -0.75 -15.31 -12.44
C SER A 286 -2.18 -15.51 -11.95
N LEU A 287 -3.02 -14.50 -12.12
CA LEU A 287 -4.42 -14.51 -11.72
C LEU A 287 -5.31 -14.30 -12.94
N THR A 288 -6.50 -14.91 -12.94
CA THR A 288 -7.53 -14.58 -13.93
C THR A 288 -8.80 -14.12 -13.24
N TYR A 289 -9.42 -13.07 -13.78
CA TYR A 289 -10.73 -12.58 -13.35
C TYR A 289 -11.76 -12.85 -14.44
N ALA A 290 -12.96 -13.26 -14.06
CA ALA A 290 -14.02 -13.59 -15.01
C ALA A 290 -14.51 -12.36 -15.79
N ASN A 291 -14.51 -11.20 -15.11
CA ASN A 291 -14.96 -9.93 -15.67
C ASN A 291 -13.84 -8.89 -15.59
N ALA A 292 -13.74 -8.05 -16.62
CA ALA A 292 -12.85 -6.90 -16.57
C ALA A 292 -13.38 -5.85 -15.59
N ALA A 293 -12.48 -5.16 -14.89
CA ALA A 293 -12.80 -4.03 -14.02
C ALA A 293 -12.72 -2.70 -14.80
N GLY A 294 -13.50 -1.72 -14.37
CA GLY A 294 -13.48 -0.34 -14.88
C GLY A 294 -14.17 -0.15 -16.23
N GLY A 295 -14.85 0.97 -16.38
CA GLY A 295 -15.44 1.45 -17.63
C GLY A 295 -16.71 0.73 -18.09
N ALA A 296 -17.57 1.49 -18.78
CA ALA A 296 -18.66 0.93 -19.57
C ALA A 296 -18.10 0.07 -20.74
N PRO A 297 -18.86 -0.90 -21.24
CA PRO A 297 -18.51 -1.61 -22.48
C PRO A 297 -18.12 -0.60 -23.57
N SER A 298 -17.10 -0.92 -24.33
CA SER A 298 -16.65 -0.06 -25.42
C SER A 298 -17.76 0.11 -26.44
N ASP A 299 -18.18 1.35 -26.68
CA ASP A 299 -19.18 1.73 -27.69
C ASP A 299 -18.60 1.70 -29.11
N ARG A 300 -17.36 1.25 -29.29
CA ARG A 300 -16.74 1.13 -30.60
C ARG A 300 -17.34 -0.06 -31.36
N PRO A 301 -17.89 0.15 -32.58
CA PRO A 301 -18.29 -0.96 -33.43
C PRO A 301 -17.14 -1.94 -33.63
N GLY A 302 -17.38 -3.23 -33.37
CA GLY A 302 -16.38 -4.29 -33.50
C GLY A 302 -15.40 -4.41 -32.32
N ALA A 303 -15.58 -3.67 -31.22
CA ALA A 303 -14.83 -3.91 -30.00
C ALA A 303 -15.24 -5.24 -29.37
N CYS A 304 -14.26 -6.06 -29.02
CA CYS A 304 -14.55 -7.28 -28.27
C CYS A 304 -15.09 -6.89 -26.88
N PRO A 305 -16.24 -7.43 -26.43
CA PRO A 305 -16.71 -7.20 -25.09
C PRO A 305 -15.68 -7.68 -24.07
N PRO A 306 -15.61 -7.07 -22.89
CA PRO A 306 -14.67 -7.52 -21.86
C PRO A 306 -14.96 -8.97 -21.48
N ARG A 307 -13.97 -9.83 -21.73
CA ARG A 307 -14.08 -11.29 -21.50
C ARG A 307 -13.42 -11.74 -20.22
N GLY A 308 -12.89 -10.80 -19.45
CA GLY A 308 -12.11 -11.03 -18.24
C GLY A 308 -10.79 -10.28 -18.29
N ALA A 309 -10.01 -10.44 -17.23
CA ALA A 309 -8.71 -9.81 -17.09
C ALA A 309 -7.69 -10.81 -16.54
N THR A 310 -6.43 -10.59 -16.89
CA THR A 310 -5.29 -11.33 -16.33
C THR A 310 -4.43 -10.40 -15.49
N VAL A 311 -3.83 -10.93 -14.43
CA VAL A 311 -2.89 -10.23 -13.59
C VAL A 311 -1.62 -11.06 -13.54
N SER A 312 -0.48 -10.46 -13.89
CA SER A 312 0.83 -11.09 -13.81
C SER A 312 1.70 -10.30 -12.84
N LEU A 313 2.14 -10.98 -11.79
CA LEU A 313 2.93 -10.40 -10.72
C LEU A 313 4.26 -11.13 -10.62
N TYR A 314 5.29 -10.38 -10.25
CA TYR A 314 6.58 -10.96 -9.93
C TYR A 314 7.13 -10.35 -8.66
N THR A 315 7.75 -11.18 -7.81
CA THR A 315 8.44 -10.73 -6.61
C THR A 315 9.75 -11.49 -6.43
N SER A 316 10.77 -10.81 -5.91
CA SER A 316 12.09 -11.40 -5.66
C SER A 316 12.76 -10.76 -4.46
N ILE A 317 13.60 -11.56 -3.75
CA ILE A 317 14.60 -11.10 -2.79
C ILE A 317 16.02 -11.46 -3.24
N ASP A 318 16.17 -11.92 -4.47
CA ASP A 318 17.41 -12.44 -5.06
C ASP A 318 17.90 -11.58 -6.25
N ALA A 319 17.10 -10.62 -6.66
CA ALA A 319 17.44 -9.70 -7.75
C ALA A 319 16.55 -8.46 -7.75
N GLU A 320 17.14 -7.33 -8.16
CA GLU A 320 16.39 -6.12 -8.41
C GLU A 320 15.52 -6.24 -9.66
N THR A 321 14.37 -5.59 -9.64
CA THR A 321 13.43 -5.54 -10.77
C THR A 321 13.19 -4.10 -11.23
N ALA A 322 12.39 -3.93 -12.30
CA ALA A 322 12.04 -2.59 -12.79
C ALA A 322 11.13 -1.81 -11.84
N GLU A 323 10.51 -2.47 -10.88
CA GLU A 323 9.56 -1.89 -9.92
C GLU A 323 8.47 -1.05 -10.60
N THR A 324 7.74 -1.63 -11.53
CA THR A 324 6.66 -0.94 -12.24
C THR A 324 5.31 -1.59 -11.98
N THR A 325 4.24 -0.80 -12.10
CA THR A 325 2.88 -1.33 -12.18
C THR A 325 2.18 -0.74 -13.39
N THR A 326 1.63 -1.60 -14.23
CA THR A 326 0.90 -1.20 -15.45
C THR A 326 -0.52 -1.76 -15.45
N TYR A 327 -1.51 -0.88 -15.47
CA TYR A 327 -2.91 -1.20 -15.67
C TYR A 327 -3.23 -1.04 -17.16
N VAL A 328 -3.46 -2.15 -17.87
CA VAL A 328 -3.71 -2.19 -19.31
C VAL A 328 -5.20 -2.27 -19.57
N GLY A 329 -5.71 -1.31 -20.31
CA GLY A 329 -7.11 -1.26 -20.71
C GLY A 329 -7.31 -1.23 -22.22
N GLN A 330 -8.56 -1.31 -22.65
CA GLN A 330 -8.92 -1.34 -24.08
C GLN A 330 -8.56 -0.04 -24.84
N LYS A 331 -8.55 1.11 -24.14
CA LYS A 331 -8.30 2.43 -24.73
C LYS A 331 -6.86 2.95 -24.46
N GLY A 332 -6.10 2.29 -23.61
CA GLY A 332 -4.76 2.75 -23.22
C GLY A 332 -4.25 2.02 -22.00
N ARG A 333 -3.30 2.64 -21.31
CA ARG A 333 -2.75 2.11 -20.07
C ARG A 333 -2.38 3.23 -19.09
N VAL A 334 -2.37 2.88 -17.80
CA VAL A 334 -1.79 3.70 -16.73
C VAL A 334 -0.53 2.97 -16.25
N VAL A 335 0.59 3.67 -16.25
CA VAL A 335 1.88 3.14 -15.78
C VAL A 335 2.26 3.90 -14.52
N VAL A 336 2.32 3.20 -13.39
CA VAL A 336 2.92 3.71 -12.15
C VAL A 336 4.43 3.55 -12.30
N LEU A 337 5.14 4.67 -12.23
CA LEU A 337 6.57 4.71 -12.51
C LEU A 337 7.40 4.30 -11.28
N PRO A 338 8.61 3.79 -11.50
CA PRO A 338 9.50 3.38 -10.41
C PRO A 338 9.79 4.51 -9.41
N PRO A 339 9.92 4.14 -8.12
CA PRO A 339 9.68 2.84 -7.51
C PRO A 339 8.18 2.65 -7.23
N ALA A 340 7.52 1.64 -7.84
CA ALA A 340 6.06 1.49 -7.78
C ALA A 340 5.51 1.12 -6.40
N HIS A 341 6.33 0.66 -5.47
CA HIS A 341 5.91 0.41 -4.09
C HIS A 341 5.76 1.70 -3.26
N CYS A 342 6.40 2.82 -3.70
CA CYS A 342 6.29 4.15 -3.08
C CYS A 342 6.34 5.26 -4.15
N PRO A 343 5.35 5.29 -5.09
CA PRO A 343 5.46 6.05 -6.30
C PRO A 343 5.14 7.53 -6.11
N THR A 344 5.93 8.37 -6.77
CA THR A 344 5.66 9.81 -6.86
C THR A 344 5.18 10.25 -8.24
N LYS A 345 5.12 9.32 -9.19
CA LYS A 345 4.75 9.61 -10.59
C LYS A 345 3.95 8.48 -11.20
N LEU A 346 3.07 8.84 -12.13
CA LEU A 346 2.43 7.90 -13.04
C LEU A 346 2.30 8.53 -14.43
N ARG A 347 2.07 7.68 -15.43
CA ARG A 347 1.87 8.07 -16.82
C ARG A 347 0.60 7.45 -17.37
N LEU A 348 -0.26 8.28 -17.97
CA LEU A 348 -1.43 7.85 -18.72
C LEU A 348 -1.07 7.86 -20.21
N GLU A 349 -1.22 6.72 -20.87
CA GLU A 349 -0.99 6.56 -22.31
C GLU A 349 -2.29 6.11 -22.97
N LEU A 350 -2.80 6.90 -23.91
CA LEU A 350 -4.04 6.60 -24.63
C LEU A 350 -3.76 6.30 -26.09
N LYS A 351 -4.43 5.28 -26.62
CA LYS A 351 -4.39 4.96 -28.05
C LYS A 351 -5.10 6.04 -28.84
N ALA A 352 -4.48 6.50 -29.93
CA ALA A 352 -5.16 7.39 -30.87
C ALA A 352 -6.36 6.68 -31.52
N ALA A 353 -7.39 7.46 -31.84
CA ALA A 353 -8.52 6.96 -32.62
C ALA A 353 -8.12 6.77 -34.09
N GLY A 354 -8.28 5.56 -34.66
CA GLY A 354 -8.05 5.29 -36.07
C GLY A 354 -7.28 3.99 -36.34
N ARG A 355 -7.33 3.52 -37.60
CA ARG A 355 -6.48 2.43 -38.11
C ARG A 355 -5.18 3.05 -38.64
N GLY A 356 -4.04 2.68 -38.12
CA GLY A 356 -2.72 3.14 -38.52
C GLY A 356 -1.74 3.20 -37.36
N ASN A 357 -0.49 3.57 -37.61
CA ASN A 357 0.53 3.78 -36.56
C ASN A 357 0.05 4.92 -35.63
N ALA A 358 -0.60 4.51 -34.56
CA ALA A 358 -1.30 5.39 -33.66
C ALA A 358 -0.29 6.20 -32.84
N SER A 359 -0.34 7.52 -32.96
CA SER A 359 0.26 8.39 -31.96
C SER A 359 -0.39 8.10 -30.61
N VAL A 360 0.42 7.76 -29.63
CA VAL A 360 -0.01 7.63 -28.24
C VAL A 360 -0.03 9.03 -27.63
N SER A 361 -1.18 9.46 -27.12
CA SER A 361 -1.18 10.65 -26.25
C SER A 361 -0.69 10.26 -24.88
N GLU A 362 0.29 10.98 -24.36
CA GLU A 362 0.93 10.70 -23.09
C GLU A 362 0.75 11.89 -22.15
N VAL A 363 0.38 11.59 -20.90
CA VAL A 363 0.30 12.58 -19.82
C VAL A 363 0.99 12.03 -18.58
N GLU A 364 2.04 12.69 -18.12
CA GLU A 364 2.69 12.37 -16.86
C GLU A 364 2.07 13.18 -15.72
N TYR A 365 1.80 12.53 -14.61
CA TYR A 365 1.36 13.14 -13.36
C TYR A 365 2.47 12.97 -12.33
N ALA A 366 2.89 14.05 -11.69
CA ALA A 366 3.89 14.07 -10.65
C ALA A 366 3.29 14.52 -9.31
N PHE A 367 3.62 13.81 -8.26
CA PHE A 367 3.16 14.03 -6.89
C PHE A 367 4.38 14.04 -5.97
N PRO A 368 5.09 15.17 -5.85
CA PRO A 368 6.25 15.24 -4.97
C PRO A 368 5.82 14.96 -3.53
N THR A 369 6.68 14.27 -2.79
CA THR A 369 6.47 14.07 -1.36
C THR A 369 6.41 15.42 -0.63
N PRO A 370 5.67 15.52 0.48
CA PRO A 370 5.59 16.76 1.26
C PRO A 370 6.98 17.27 1.69
N ALA A 371 7.13 18.57 1.78
CA ALA A 371 8.34 19.16 2.33
C ALA A 371 8.53 18.68 3.78
N ARG A 372 9.79 18.44 4.17
CA ARG A 372 10.11 18.06 5.55
C ARG A 372 9.83 19.22 6.49
N PRO A 373 9.03 19.05 7.55
CA PRO A 373 8.76 20.11 8.52
C PRO A 373 9.93 20.33 9.48
N PHE A 374 10.97 19.54 9.40
CA PHE A 374 12.16 19.59 10.27
C PHE A 374 13.44 19.59 9.43
N ALA A 375 14.47 20.24 9.95
CA ALA A 375 15.78 20.25 9.32
C ALA A 375 16.30 18.80 9.17
N PRO A 376 16.94 18.45 8.05
CA PRO A 376 17.57 17.16 7.93
C PRO A 376 18.57 16.98 9.04
N VAL A 377 18.39 15.98 9.89
CA VAL A 377 19.36 15.61 10.89
C VAL A 377 20.46 14.83 10.16
N THR A 378 21.69 15.27 10.27
CA THR A 378 22.82 14.63 9.65
C THR A 378 23.21 13.37 10.40
N GLY A 379 22.98 12.21 9.78
CA GLY A 379 23.49 10.91 10.22
C GLY A 379 22.52 10.05 11.02
N GLY A 380 22.58 8.75 10.80
CA GLY A 380 21.90 7.71 11.57
C GLY A 380 20.37 7.69 11.45
N ASP A 381 19.72 7.18 12.49
CA ASP A 381 18.28 6.93 12.58
C ASP A 381 17.39 8.19 12.52
N ALA A 382 17.98 9.37 12.47
CA ALA A 382 17.26 10.63 12.26
C ALA A 382 16.90 10.88 10.79
N LEU A 383 17.47 10.10 9.86
CA LEU A 383 17.16 10.13 8.43
C LEU A 383 16.11 9.07 8.08
N PHE A 384 15.59 9.15 6.86
CA PHE A 384 14.78 8.06 6.32
C PHE A 384 15.68 6.93 5.81
N HIS A 385 15.31 5.70 6.18
CA HIS A 385 16.05 4.50 5.78
C HIS A 385 15.64 3.98 4.39
N TYR A 386 14.37 4.20 4.00
CA TYR A 386 13.82 3.66 2.76
C TYR A 386 13.46 4.77 1.77
N PRO A 387 13.44 4.46 0.46
CA PRO A 387 13.05 5.43 -0.57
C PRO A 387 11.66 6.00 -0.31
N ASN A 388 11.49 7.30 -0.54
CA ASN A 388 10.21 8.01 -0.43
C ASN A 388 9.43 7.79 0.88
N SER A 389 10.11 7.42 1.98
CA SER A 389 9.47 7.12 3.27
C SER A 389 8.69 8.28 3.88
N HIS A 390 8.87 9.51 3.38
CA HIS A 390 7.92 10.60 3.64
C HIS A 390 6.48 10.21 3.32
N GLY A 391 6.26 9.30 2.38
CA GLY A 391 4.95 8.81 1.97
C GLY A 391 4.17 8.10 3.07
N PHE A 392 4.80 7.66 4.16
CA PHE A 392 4.08 7.20 5.35
C PHE A 392 3.14 8.28 5.93
N CYS A 393 3.40 9.57 5.66
CA CYS A 393 2.48 10.63 6.06
C CYS A 393 1.09 10.49 5.43
N TYR A 394 0.99 9.97 4.20
CA TYR A 394 -0.29 9.73 3.53
C TYR A 394 -1.09 8.62 4.21
N GLU A 395 -0.42 7.55 4.62
CA GLU A 395 -1.02 6.46 5.38
C GLU A 395 -1.45 6.95 6.76
N ALA A 396 -0.57 7.61 7.50
CA ALA A 396 -0.88 8.15 8.83
C ALA A 396 -2.04 9.15 8.78
N ALA A 397 -2.10 10.01 7.75
CA ALA A 397 -3.22 10.93 7.54
C ALA A 397 -4.52 10.16 7.25
N ALA A 398 -4.48 9.09 6.45
CA ALA A 398 -5.63 8.24 6.20
C ALA A 398 -6.14 7.59 7.49
N VAL A 399 -5.26 7.04 8.33
CA VAL A 399 -5.60 6.48 9.65
C VAL A 399 -6.26 7.54 10.52
N GLN A 400 -5.64 8.72 10.64
CA GLN A 400 -6.13 9.85 11.43
C GLN A 400 -7.57 10.20 11.06
N ARG A 401 -7.87 10.23 9.77
CA ARG A 401 -9.20 10.54 9.24
C ARG A 401 -10.20 9.42 9.47
N CYS A 402 -9.82 8.18 9.19
CA CYS A 402 -10.69 7.03 9.39
C CYS A 402 -11.11 6.91 10.86
N VAL A 403 -10.16 7.04 11.79
CA VAL A 403 -10.44 6.98 13.22
C VAL A 403 -11.35 8.13 13.66
N ASN A 404 -11.07 9.37 13.24
CA ASN A 404 -11.92 10.52 13.55
C ASN A 404 -13.32 10.44 12.92
N ALA A 405 -13.47 9.73 11.79
CA ALA A 405 -14.76 9.45 11.15
C ALA A 405 -15.49 8.25 11.76
N GLY A 406 -14.91 7.57 12.75
CA GLY A 406 -15.49 6.37 13.36
C GLY A 406 -15.48 5.12 12.47
N LEU A 407 -14.62 5.09 11.44
CA LEU A 407 -14.44 3.92 10.60
C LEU A 407 -13.62 2.86 11.34
N THR A 408 -13.83 1.60 10.99
CA THR A 408 -13.10 0.46 11.56
C THR A 408 -12.05 -0.14 10.63
N GLU A 409 -11.99 0.33 9.39
CA GLU A 409 -10.98 -0.05 8.38
C GLU A 409 -10.74 1.08 7.38
N CYS A 410 -9.64 1.00 6.64
CA CYS A 410 -9.25 2.02 5.67
C CYS A 410 -9.83 1.71 4.28
N PRO A 411 -10.57 2.63 3.64
CA PRO A 411 -11.14 2.38 2.31
C PRO A 411 -10.11 2.33 1.18
N GLN A 412 -8.88 2.82 1.39
CA GLN A 412 -7.78 2.69 0.43
C GLN A 412 -7.25 1.26 0.34
N TYR A 413 -7.29 0.53 1.45
CA TYR A 413 -6.90 -0.86 1.54
C TYR A 413 -7.71 -1.54 2.65
N THR A 414 -8.73 -2.29 2.25
CA THR A 414 -9.70 -2.88 3.18
C THR A 414 -9.15 -4.15 3.83
N LEU A 415 -9.74 -4.55 4.95
CA LEU A 415 -9.38 -5.80 5.61
C LEU A 415 -9.70 -7.03 4.73
N ASP A 416 -10.70 -6.94 3.86
CA ASP A 416 -11.00 -8.01 2.90
C ASP A 416 -9.93 -8.09 1.80
N GLU A 417 -9.34 -6.96 1.38
CA GLU A 417 -8.18 -6.95 0.48
C GLU A 417 -6.92 -7.52 1.16
N THR A 418 -6.69 -7.19 2.44
CA THR A 418 -5.63 -7.81 3.26
C THR A 418 -5.78 -9.33 3.32
N LEU A 419 -6.99 -9.85 3.58
CA LEU A 419 -7.24 -11.28 3.59
C LEU A 419 -7.05 -11.92 2.21
N LEU A 420 -7.46 -11.25 1.13
CA LEU A 420 -7.21 -11.71 -0.23
C LEU A 420 -5.71 -11.80 -0.52
N ALA A 421 -4.91 -10.83 -0.10
CA ALA A 421 -3.46 -10.87 -0.29
C ALA A 421 -2.81 -12.06 0.43
N LEU A 422 -3.23 -12.35 1.66
CA LEU A 422 -2.77 -13.52 2.41
C LEU A 422 -3.21 -14.84 1.75
N ASP A 423 -4.45 -14.92 1.26
CA ASP A 423 -4.98 -16.09 0.52
C ASP A 423 -4.12 -16.36 -0.74
N LEU A 424 -3.81 -15.33 -1.51
CA LEU A 424 -2.98 -15.45 -2.70
C LEU A 424 -1.54 -15.87 -2.38
N ALA A 425 -0.95 -15.34 -1.32
CA ALA A 425 0.38 -15.73 -0.88
C ALA A 425 0.40 -17.21 -0.42
N ASP A 426 -0.61 -17.67 0.31
CA ASP A 426 -0.72 -19.07 0.75
C ASP A 426 -0.92 -20.02 -0.46
N GLN A 427 -1.77 -19.65 -1.42
CA GLN A 427 -1.95 -20.44 -2.65
C GLN A 427 -0.65 -20.49 -3.48
N ALA A 428 0.09 -19.39 -3.59
CA ALA A 428 1.37 -19.36 -4.29
C ALA A 428 2.39 -20.30 -3.63
N LYS A 429 2.50 -20.28 -2.30
CA LYS A 429 3.37 -21.22 -1.55
C LYS A 429 2.99 -22.67 -1.79
N MET A 430 1.68 -22.98 -1.82
CA MET A 430 1.21 -24.35 -2.11
C MET A 430 1.59 -24.80 -3.51
N HIS A 431 1.43 -23.94 -4.52
CA HIS A 431 1.79 -24.26 -5.91
C HIS A 431 3.29 -24.50 -6.07
N MET A 432 4.13 -23.65 -5.45
CA MET A 432 5.58 -23.81 -5.50
C MET A 432 6.09 -25.07 -4.76
N ALA A 433 5.39 -25.48 -3.69
CA ALA A 433 5.74 -26.71 -2.96
C ALA A 433 5.32 -27.98 -3.69
N ALA A 434 4.40 -27.90 -4.65
CA ALA A 434 3.91 -29.03 -5.43
C ALA A 434 4.68 -29.25 -6.76
N ALA A 435 5.50 -28.26 -7.16
CA ALA A 435 6.32 -28.27 -8.37
C ALA A 435 7.71 -28.85 -8.12
#